data_158bfabeda949aa006a68ef63ce1b342
#
_entry.id   158bfabeda949aa006a68ef63ce1b342
#
_cell.length_a   1.000
_cell.length_b   1.000
_cell.length_c   1.000
_cell.angle_alpha   90.00
_cell.angle_beta   90.00
_cell.angle_gamma   90.00
#
_symmetry.space_group_name_H-M   'P 1'
#
loop_
_entity.id
_entity.type
_entity.pdbx_description
1 polymer ?
#
loop_
_entity_poly.entity_id
_entity_poly.type
_entity_poly.pdbx_seq_one_letter_code
_entity_poly.pdbx_strand_id
1 'polypeptide(L)'
;MPVNLALALIWPLMQAAPTSRPLVDAPEAVPTPERAEVVTTAAPAAAPVGEGPPAAKPADKPELKVEKFKFKPGKGFEFATKDGKYALTIRARLQVRYDLERPNVPDEQIEHVLQIRRARLQFTGNVFGKHNRYYIQLGFSPRDMLGGLPDGSPGIRYNPVRDARLEFTYLRDFTIWAGQMKVPFSRQRVISSGNQQFVDRSSVNEEFNLDRDLGVQARSDDIGGIGFLKYAVGVFLGDGRNAYALTNTGALYVGRVTVMPLGKFEDESEGDLQRLKKPGLSLAGAYAYHDDAPGDRGVHGARPADGGTTDIHHATADLMFKWRGLSVESAFHYRKARRRNPGGAVDELGAPIPVAIPRDGVGFFTQVGYLIPPADVEFVTRWSFVRNIFGDRSSLIDRDELGGGVNWYVAEHNFKISFDYFRVWETFAGTPVRQAMADGIDRFRLVVQLAF
;
A
#
# COMPACT_ATOMS: atom_id res chain seq x y z
N MET A 1 -9.99 -15.98 39.91
CA MET A 1 -8.62 -15.53 40.15
C MET A 1 -7.66 -16.54 39.53
N PRO A 2 -6.77 -16.24 38.60
CA PRO A 2 -6.09 -15.03 38.18
C PRO A 2 -6.20 -14.81 36.67
N VAL A 3 -6.56 -13.62 36.19
CA VAL A 3 -6.62 -13.25 34.75
C VAL A 3 -5.75 -12.02 34.46
N ASN A 4 -4.97 -11.52 35.42
CA ASN A 4 -4.28 -10.23 35.31
C ASN A 4 -2.79 -10.30 34.91
N LEU A 5 -2.29 -11.38 34.30
CA LEU A 5 -0.85 -11.46 33.96
C LEU A 5 -0.52 -11.34 32.47
N ALA A 6 -1.47 -11.44 31.55
CA ALA A 6 -1.21 -11.39 30.12
C ALA A 6 -1.28 -9.98 29.50
N LEU A 7 -2.01 -9.03 30.13
CA LEU A 7 -2.10 -7.65 29.68
C LEU A 7 -0.92 -6.76 30.12
N ALA A 8 -0.13 -7.22 31.10
CA ALA A 8 1.00 -6.47 31.64
C ALA A 8 2.28 -6.48 30.78
N LEU A 9 2.34 -7.29 29.72
CA LEU A 9 3.56 -7.47 28.91
C LEU A 9 3.58 -6.67 27.59
N ILE A 10 2.47 -6.05 27.20
CA ILE A 10 2.42 -5.28 25.93
C ILE A 10 2.48 -3.75 26.15
N TRP A 11 2.19 -3.29 27.35
CA TRP A 11 2.12 -1.88 27.70
C TRP A 11 3.47 -1.14 27.96
N PRO A 12 4.59 -1.76 28.36
CA PRO A 12 5.84 -1.04 28.62
C PRO A 12 6.58 -0.50 27.39
N LEU A 13 6.22 -0.91 26.18
CA LEU A 13 6.92 -0.49 24.94
C LEU A 13 6.43 0.85 24.36
N MET A 14 5.40 1.46 24.90
CA MET A 14 4.87 2.75 24.45
C MET A 14 5.09 3.94 25.39
N GLN A 15 5.65 3.76 26.58
CA GLN A 15 5.84 4.84 27.54
C GLN A 15 7.29 4.98 28.03
N ALA A 16 8.28 4.95 27.17
CA ALA A 16 9.61 5.44 27.51
C ALA A 16 9.73 6.91 27.09
N ALA A 17 9.31 7.82 27.96
CA ALA A 17 9.77 9.20 27.90
C ALA A 17 11.30 9.22 28.16
N PRO A 18 12.08 10.06 27.45
CA PRO A 18 13.52 10.09 27.65
C PRO A 18 13.84 10.70 29.02
N THR A 19 14.27 9.88 29.96
CA THR A 19 14.97 10.35 31.15
C THR A 19 16.31 10.92 30.69
N SER A 20 16.55 12.19 31.01
CA SER A 20 17.81 12.90 30.80
C SER A 20 18.97 12.08 31.36
N ARG A 21 19.82 11.53 30.52
CA ARG A 21 21.14 11.02 30.90
C ARG A 21 22.08 12.21 31.07
N PRO A 22 22.99 12.19 32.06
CA PRO A 22 24.01 13.22 32.18
C PRO A 22 24.94 13.17 30.97
N LEU A 23 25.34 14.34 30.50
CA LEU A 23 26.36 14.56 29.46
C LEU A 23 27.62 13.77 29.80
N VAL A 24 27.90 12.73 29.04
CA VAL A 24 29.22 12.11 28.99
C VAL A 24 30.07 12.96 28.06
N ASP A 25 31.27 13.29 28.52
CA ASP A 25 32.24 14.13 27.84
C ASP A 25 32.44 13.75 26.37
N ALA A 26 32.55 14.77 25.52
CA ALA A 26 32.79 14.63 24.10
C ALA A 26 34.08 13.85 23.85
N PRO A 27 34.12 12.88 22.91
CA PRO A 27 35.35 12.25 22.53
C PRO A 27 36.29 13.25 21.86
N GLU A 28 37.55 13.21 22.27
CA GLU A 28 38.69 13.97 21.75
C GLU A 28 38.70 13.98 20.21
N ALA A 29 38.96 15.14 19.63
CA ALA A 29 39.03 15.34 18.20
C ALA A 29 40.03 14.40 17.53
N VAL A 30 39.54 13.59 16.58
CA VAL A 30 40.42 12.80 15.71
C VAL A 30 41.24 13.76 14.87
N PRO A 31 42.60 13.62 14.83
CA PRO A 31 43.45 14.51 14.06
C PRO A 31 43.14 14.40 12.57
N THR A 32 42.92 15.53 11.93
CA THR A 32 42.76 15.70 10.50
C THR A 32 43.99 15.14 9.79
N PRO A 33 43.87 14.27 8.78
CA PRO A 33 45.03 13.83 8.03
C PRO A 33 45.66 15.01 7.29
N GLU A 34 46.94 15.17 7.50
CA GLU A 34 47.83 16.16 6.89
C GLU A 34 47.75 16.03 5.36
N ARG A 35 47.49 17.15 4.72
CA ARG A 35 47.34 17.27 3.27
C ARG A 35 48.67 16.90 2.61
N ALA A 36 48.78 15.75 1.97
CA ALA A 36 49.93 15.37 1.18
C ALA A 36 50.20 16.43 0.10
N GLU A 37 51.37 17.03 0.12
CA GLU A 37 51.86 17.90 -0.93
C GLU A 37 51.99 17.10 -2.23
N VAL A 38 51.22 17.49 -3.22
CA VAL A 38 51.40 16.95 -4.59
C VAL A 38 52.64 17.60 -5.17
N VAL A 39 53.70 16.82 -5.23
CA VAL A 39 54.93 17.21 -5.98
C VAL A 39 54.55 17.22 -7.47
N THR A 40 54.43 18.43 -8.01
CA THR A 40 54.21 18.60 -9.45
C THR A 40 55.51 18.42 -10.20
N THR A 41 55.79 17.25 -10.73
CA THR A 41 56.83 17.05 -11.73
C THR A 41 56.39 17.72 -13.03
N ALA A 42 57.15 18.70 -13.47
CA ALA A 42 56.97 19.37 -14.75
C ALA A 42 57.03 18.40 -15.92
N ALA A 43 55.95 18.30 -16.66
CA ALA A 43 55.95 17.55 -17.92
C ALA A 43 56.73 18.30 -19.02
N PRO A 44 57.42 17.60 -19.94
CA PRO A 44 58.15 18.22 -21.02
C PRO A 44 57.22 18.96 -21.97
N ALA A 45 57.66 20.13 -22.49
CA ALA A 45 56.92 21.00 -23.40
C ALA A 45 56.39 20.18 -24.62
N ALA A 46 55.09 20.15 -24.80
CA ALA A 46 54.44 19.59 -25.99
C ALA A 46 54.69 20.51 -27.22
N ALA A 47 55.04 19.88 -28.33
CA ALA A 47 55.14 20.55 -29.65
C ALA A 47 53.76 21.17 -30.04
N PRO A 48 53.74 22.22 -30.87
CA PRO A 48 52.50 22.86 -31.28
C PRO A 48 51.62 21.91 -32.10
N VAL A 49 50.47 21.58 -31.54
CA VAL A 49 49.41 20.84 -32.25
C VAL A 49 48.74 21.78 -33.19
N GLY A 50 48.78 21.46 -34.49
CA GLY A 50 48.11 22.21 -35.55
C GLY A 50 46.62 22.35 -35.25
N GLU A 51 46.03 23.49 -35.55
CA GLU A 51 44.60 23.77 -35.42
C GLU A 51 43.82 22.74 -36.23
N GLY A 52 43.15 21.83 -35.50
CA GLY A 52 42.14 20.94 -36.05
C GLY A 52 40.91 21.74 -36.52
N PRO A 53 40.13 21.23 -37.49
CA PRO A 53 38.95 21.93 -37.97
C PRO A 53 38.01 22.28 -36.79
N PRO A 54 37.35 23.48 -36.83
CA PRO A 54 36.53 23.96 -35.72
C PRO A 54 35.46 22.93 -35.39
N ALA A 55 35.39 22.53 -34.10
CA ALA A 55 34.39 21.60 -33.61
C ALA A 55 32.98 22.11 -34.05
N ALA A 56 32.27 21.27 -34.78
CA ALA A 56 30.90 21.58 -35.18
C ALA A 56 30.08 21.97 -33.93
N LYS A 57 29.45 23.14 -33.93
CA LYS A 57 28.53 23.58 -32.89
C LYS A 57 27.53 22.43 -32.64
N PRO A 58 27.26 22.07 -31.38
CA PRO A 58 26.22 21.07 -31.07
C PRO A 58 24.93 21.53 -31.76
N ALA A 59 24.35 20.67 -32.59
CA ALA A 59 23.07 20.94 -33.21
C ALA A 59 22.07 21.32 -32.11
N ASP A 60 21.45 22.49 -32.23
CA ASP A 60 20.41 22.96 -31.32
C ASP A 60 19.34 21.87 -31.25
N LYS A 61 19.24 21.22 -30.08
CA LYS A 61 18.19 20.24 -29.88
C LYS A 61 16.85 20.96 -29.99
N PRO A 62 15.91 20.45 -30.79
CA PRO A 62 14.65 21.15 -31.03
C PRO A 62 13.96 21.40 -29.68
N GLU A 63 13.64 22.66 -29.41
CA GLU A 63 12.89 23.07 -28.23
C GLU A 63 11.49 22.42 -28.26
N LEU A 64 11.14 21.63 -27.24
CA LEU A 64 9.83 20.99 -27.13
C LEU A 64 8.81 22.02 -26.66
N LYS A 65 7.92 22.48 -27.53
CA LYS A 65 6.83 23.39 -27.17
C LYS A 65 5.65 22.64 -26.63
N VAL A 66 5.17 23.05 -25.43
CA VAL A 66 3.88 22.58 -24.86
C VAL A 66 2.77 23.33 -25.62
N GLU A 67 1.96 22.61 -26.40
CA GLU A 67 0.84 23.20 -27.14
C GLU A 67 -0.54 22.92 -26.49
N LYS A 68 -0.63 21.90 -25.64
CA LYS A 68 -1.88 21.58 -24.95
C LYS A 68 -1.74 21.81 -23.47
N PHE A 69 -2.53 22.72 -22.92
CA PHE A 69 -2.77 22.87 -21.51
C PHE A 69 -4.27 22.71 -21.24
N LYS A 70 -4.64 21.79 -20.39
CA LYS A 70 -6.01 21.56 -19.97
C LYS A 70 -6.07 21.35 -18.47
N PHE A 71 -7.04 21.98 -17.84
CA PHE A 71 -7.44 21.65 -16.47
C PHE A 71 -8.84 21.01 -16.50
N LYS A 72 -8.96 19.87 -15.86
CA LYS A 72 -10.25 19.21 -15.64
C LYS A 72 -10.40 18.93 -14.15
N PRO A 73 -11.45 19.46 -13.48
CA PRO A 73 -11.72 19.15 -12.09
C PRO A 73 -11.66 17.63 -11.84
N GLY A 74 -10.94 17.21 -10.81
CA GLY A 74 -10.74 15.83 -10.45
C GLY A 74 -9.83 14.99 -11.38
N LYS A 75 -9.43 15.53 -12.54
CA LYS A 75 -8.48 14.87 -13.47
C LYS A 75 -7.13 15.57 -13.52
N GLY A 76 -7.03 16.77 -12.93
CA GLY A 76 -5.79 17.53 -12.79
C GLY A 76 -5.40 18.39 -13.99
N PHE A 77 -4.13 18.77 -14.02
CA PHE A 77 -3.51 19.61 -15.04
C PHE A 77 -2.81 18.71 -16.06
N GLU A 78 -3.21 18.82 -17.31
CA GLU A 78 -2.64 18.07 -18.44
C GLU A 78 -1.82 18.98 -19.34
N PHE A 79 -0.57 18.62 -19.59
CA PHE A 79 0.36 19.25 -20.53
C PHE A 79 0.74 18.23 -21.58
N ALA A 80 0.76 18.60 -22.86
CA ALA A 80 1.22 17.71 -23.92
C ALA A 80 1.81 18.48 -25.10
N THR A 81 2.75 17.84 -25.82
CA THR A 81 3.25 18.31 -27.11
C THR A 81 2.22 18.04 -28.21
N LYS A 82 2.35 18.74 -29.34
CA LYS A 82 1.42 18.60 -30.46
C LYS A 82 1.36 17.20 -31.04
N ASP A 83 2.50 16.54 -31.14
CA ASP A 83 2.65 15.18 -31.66
C ASP A 83 2.26 14.10 -30.62
N GLY A 84 1.97 14.49 -29.37
CA GLY A 84 1.60 13.59 -28.29
C GLY A 84 2.72 12.65 -27.81
N LYS A 85 3.97 12.86 -28.24
CA LYS A 85 5.09 12.03 -27.80
C LYS A 85 5.49 12.28 -26.37
N TYR A 86 5.18 13.46 -25.83
CA TYR A 86 5.42 13.84 -24.44
C TYR A 86 4.12 14.35 -23.82
N ALA A 87 3.75 13.80 -22.70
CA ALA A 87 2.60 14.25 -21.92
C ALA A 87 2.91 14.17 -20.43
N LEU A 88 2.31 15.07 -19.67
CA LEU A 88 2.37 15.10 -18.21
C LEU A 88 1.00 15.49 -17.68
N THR A 89 0.46 14.68 -16.80
CA THR A 89 -0.73 15.02 -16.01
C THR A 89 -0.34 15.06 -14.52
N ILE A 90 -0.65 16.19 -13.88
CA ILE A 90 -0.42 16.41 -12.46
C ILE A 90 -1.76 16.38 -11.74
N ARG A 91 -1.88 15.54 -10.70
CA ARG A 91 -3.05 15.44 -9.83
C ARG A 91 -2.63 15.57 -8.37
N ALA A 92 -3.46 16.23 -7.57
CA ALA A 92 -3.26 16.28 -6.12
C ALA A 92 -4.48 15.72 -5.39
N ARG A 93 -4.26 15.21 -4.18
CA ARG A 93 -5.32 14.77 -3.27
C ARG A 93 -4.95 15.02 -1.83
N LEU A 94 -5.88 15.64 -1.11
CA LEU A 94 -5.82 15.86 0.33
C LEU A 94 -6.97 15.12 1.01
N GLN A 95 -6.66 14.45 2.14
CA GLN A 95 -7.65 13.88 3.05
C GLN A 95 -7.31 14.31 4.47
N VAL A 96 -8.22 15.05 5.09
CA VAL A 96 -8.21 15.35 6.53
C VAL A 96 -9.16 14.39 7.20
N ARG A 97 -8.72 13.76 8.27
CA ARG A 97 -9.46 12.70 8.96
C ARG A 97 -9.46 12.93 10.46
N TYR A 98 -10.62 12.76 11.05
CA TYR A 98 -10.82 12.66 12.50
C TYR A 98 -11.24 11.23 12.84
N ASP A 99 -10.60 10.66 13.84
CA ASP A 99 -10.90 9.35 14.42
C ASP A 99 -11.24 9.53 15.89
N LEU A 100 -12.26 8.82 16.35
CA LEU A 100 -12.58 8.63 17.75
C LEU A 100 -12.73 7.14 17.99
N GLU A 101 -11.89 6.60 18.86
CA GLU A 101 -11.97 5.21 19.29
C GLU A 101 -12.32 5.16 20.77
N ARG A 102 -13.38 4.41 21.07
CA ARG A 102 -13.90 4.20 22.42
C ARG A 102 -13.84 2.72 22.76
N PRO A 103 -12.84 2.28 23.53
CA PRO A 103 -12.86 0.94 24.11
C PRO A 103 -14.03 0.81 25.09
N ASN A 104 -14.65 -0.37 25.15
CA ASN A 104 -15.73 -0.65 26.10
C ASN A 104 -15.23 -1.51 27.27
N VAL A 105 -13.96 -1.35 27.61
CA VAL A 105 -13.32 -2.00 28.76
C VAL A 105 -13.13 -0.95 29.86
N PRO A 106 -13.41 -1.29 31.14
CA PRO A 106 -13.17 -0.37 32.25
C PRO A 106 -11.72 0.15 32.25
N ASP A 107 -11.55 1.42 32.60
CA ASP A 107 -10.26 2.11 32.75
C ASP A 107 -9.49 2.38 31.43
N GLU A 108 -10.01 2.04 30.27
CA GLU A 108 -9.44 2.43 28.98
C GLU A 108 -9.93 3.83 28.54
N GLN A 109 -9.01 4.62 28.01
CA GLN A 109 -9.29 6.00 27.61
C GLN A 109 -9.84 6.07 26.18
N ILE A 110 -10.69 7.08 25.96
CA ILE A 110 -11.15 7.43 24.62
C ILE A 110 -9.99 8.08 23.88
N GLU A 111 -9.68 7.58 22.70
CA GLU A 111 -8.64 8.13 21.83
C GLU A 111 -9.24 9.03 20.77
N HIS A 112 -8.62 10.21 20.58
CA HIS A 112 -8.98 11.17 19.55
C HIS A 112 -7.79 11.46 18.66
N VAL A 113 -7.95 11.35 17.34
CA VAL A 113 -6.89 11.65 16.38
C VAL A 113 -7.42 12.52 15.25
N LEU A 114 -6.89 13.74 15.15
CA LEU A 114 -7.07 14.58 13.96
C LEU A 114 -5.78 14.56 13.15
N GLN A 115 -5.84 14.17 11.88
CA GLN A 115 -4.65 13.96 11.06
C GLN A 115 -4.85 14.32 9.59
N ILE A 116 -3.76 14.72 8.94
CA ILE A 116 -3.67 14.67 7.50
C ILE A 116 -3.44 13.21 7.11
N ARG A 117 -4.53 12.51 6.77
CA ARG A 117 -4.47 11.07 6.46
C ARG A 117 -3.74 10.79 5.17
N ARG A 118 -3.92 11.66 4.17
CA ARG A 118 -3.21 11.59 2.87
C ARG A 118 -3.04 12.99 2.30
N ALA A 119 -1.80 13.30 1.91
CA ALA A 119 -1.45 14.44 1.07
C ALA A 119 -0.62 13.86 -0.08
N ARG A 120 -1.16 13.80 -1.29
CA ARG A 120 -0.54 13.06 -2.39
C ARG A 120 -0.46 13.88 -3.66
N LEU A 121 0.68 13.78 -4.33
CA LEU A 121 0.88 14.24 -5.71
C LEU A 121 1.06 13.03 -6.62
N GLN A 122 0.46 13.09 -7.79
CA GLN A 122 0.54 12.07 -8.81
C GLN A 122 0.96 12.70 -10.13
N PHE A 123 1.96 12.12 -10.78
CA PHE A 123 2.46 12.47 -12.08
C PHE A 123 2.28 11.28 -13.01
N THR A 124 1.57 11.49 -14.11
CA THR A 124 1.37 10.45 -15.13
C THR A 124 1.59 11.04 -16.51
N GLY A 125 1.98 10.21 -17.44
CA GLY A 125 2.16 10.69 -18.82
C GLY A 125 2.91 9.69 -19.67
N ASN A 126 3.51 10.19 -20.74
CA ASN A 126 4.36 9.41 -21.62
C ASN A 126 5.56 10.23 -22.12
N VAL A 127 6.65 9.54 -22.47
CA VAL A 127 7.89 10.09 -23.02
C VAL A 127 8.34 9.27 -24.23
N PHE A 128 8.95 9.93 -25.21
CA PHE A 128 9.43 9.28 -26.43
C PHE A 128 8.36 8.48 -27.20
N GLY A 129 7.08 8.89 -27.07
CA GLY A 129 5.93 8.27 -27.71
C GLY A 129 4.88 7.78 -26.71
N LYS A 130 3.66 7.54 -27.20
CA LYS A 130 2.47 7.21 -26.38
C LYS A 130 2.52 5.86 -25.68
N HIS A 131 3.45 4.98 -26.09
CA HIS A 131 3.57 3.62 -25.56
C HIS A 131 4.57 3.50 -24.40
N ASN A 132 5.44 4.50 -24.20
CA ASN A 132 6.34 4.57 -23.06
C ASN A 132 5.72 5.48 -22.00
N ARG A 133 4.94 4.91 -21.10
CA ARG A 133 4.21 5.63 -20.08
C ARG A 133 4.94 5.56 -18.74
N TYR A 134 4.66 6.51 -17.89
CA TYR A 134 5.14 6.51 -16.51
C TYR A 134 4.02 6.87 -15.53
N TYR A 135 4.18 6.40 -14.31
CA TYR A 135 3.32 6.71 -13.19
C TYR A 135 4.18 6.91 -11.94
N ILE A 136 4.11 8.10 -11.34
CA ILE A 136 4.80 8.42 -10.10
C ILE A 136 3.74 8.94 -9.12
N GLN A 137 3.73 8.41 -7.89
CA GLN A 137 2.89 8.92 -6.80
C GLN A 137 3.75 9.20 -5.57
N LEU A 138 3.69 10.43 -5.10
CA LEU A 138 4.32 10.87 -3.86
C LEU A 138 3.26 11.03 -2.76
N GLY A 139 3.62 10.74 -1.52
CA GLY A 139 2.79 10.91 -0.34
C GLY A 139 3.55 11.66 0.74
N PHE A 140 2.96 12.74 1.25
CA PHE A 140 3.59 13.68 2.19
C PHE A 140 2.93 13.65 3.59
N SER A 141 1.92 12.80 3.80
CA SER A 141 1.38 12.62 5.15
C SER A 141 2.35 11.78 6.01
N PRO A 142 2.38 11.97 7.34
CA PRO A 142 3.28 11.22 8.22
C PRO A 142 3.19 9.71 7.97
N ARG A 143 1.99 9.15 7.92
CA ARG A 143 1.78 7.70 7.68
C ARG A 143 2.23 7.22 6.29
N ASP A 144 2.23 8.10 5.27
CA ASP A 144 2.70 7.73 3.93
C ASP A 144 4.24 7.79 3.83
N MET A 145 4.89 8.64 4.63
CA MET A 145 6.34 8.87 4.60
C MET A 145 7.13 7.93 5.52
N LEU A 146 6.55 7.54 6.66
CA LEU A 146 7.21 6.69 7.64
C LEU A 146 7.46 5.27 7.09
N GLY A 147 8.63 4.74 7.38
CA GLY A 147 9.04 3.37 7.12
C GLY A 147 10.24 2.99 7.96
N GLY A 148 10.41 1.71 8.26
CA GLY A 148 11.60 1.18 8.88
C GLY A 148 12.81 1.21 7.94
N LEU A 149 14.01 0.98 8.47
CA LEU A 149 15.21 0.77 7.66
C LEU A 149 15.14 -0.59 6.96
N PRO A 150 15.65 -0.72 5.72
CA PRO A 150 15.55 -1.97 4.95
C PRO A 150 16.25 -3.16 5.57
N ASP A 151 17.32 -2.90 6.32
CA ASP A 151 18.10 -3.91 7.03
C ASP A 151 17.47 -4.34 8.36
N GLY A 152 16.32 -3.74 8.73
CA GLY A 152 15.61 -4.02 9.98
C GLY A 152 16.23 -3.39 11.22
N SER A 153 17.30 -2.59 11.08
CA SER A 153 17.90 -1.86 12.20
C SER A 153 16.93 -0.82 12.79
N PRO A 154 17.07 -0.43 14.06
CA PRO A 154 16.29 0.65 14.65
C PRO A 154 16.49 1.96 13.89
N GLY A 155 15.40 2.58 13.47
CA GLY A 155 15.44 3.87 12.79
C GLY A 155 14.20 4.14 11.98
N ILE A 156 14.01 5.41 11.61
CA ILE A 156 12.88 5.86 10.79
C ILE A 156 13.43 6.42 9.48
N ARG A 157 12.95 5.88 8.38
CA ARG A 157 13.23 6.44 7.05
C ARG A 157 12.03 7.25 6.58
N TYR A 158 12.30 8.46 6.13
CA TYR A 158 11.32 9.30 5.45
C TYR A 158 11.47 9.12 3.94
N ASN A 159 10.48 8.52 3.30
CA ASN A 159 10.47 8.36 1.84
C ASN A 159 9.06 8.65 1.30
N PRO A 160 8.87 9.73 0.52
CA PRO A 160 7.58 10.09 -0.04
C PRO A 160 7.14 9.19 -1.20
N VAL A 161 8.03 8.41 -1.81
CA VAL A 161 7.71 7.60 -2.99
C VAL A 161 6.73 6.48 -2.62
N ARG A 162 5.52 6.55 -3.18
CA ARG A 162 4.50 5.51 -3.05
C ARG A 162 4.54 4.54 -4.21
N ASP A 163 4.47 5.09 -5.41
CA ASP A 163 4.55 4.35 -6.66
C ASP A 163 5.55 5.07 -7.58
N ALA A 164 6.38 4.32 -8.29
CA ALA A 164 7.26 4.82 -9.33
C ALA A 164 7.47 3.68 -10.32
N ARG A 165 6.79 3.75 -11.48
CA ARG A 165 6.84 2.69 -12.47
C ARG A 165 6.84 3.22 -13.90
N LEU A 166 7.43 2.44 -14.78
CA LEU A 166 7.35 2.55 -16.23
C LEU A 166 6.31 1.55 -16.76
N GLU A 167 5.59 1.93 -17.80
CA GLU A 167 4.55 1.13 -18.42
C GLU A 167 4.79 1.07 -19.93
N PHE A 168 5.03 -0.12 -20.47
CA PHE A 168 5.27 -0.35 -21.90
C PHE A 168 4.02 -0.98 -22.52
N THR A 169 3.31 -0.18 -23.35
CA THR A 169 1.99 -0.54 -23.90
C THR A 169 2.03 -0.77 -25.41
N TYR A 170 3.11 -1.36 -25.92
CA TYR A 170 3.28 -1.61 -27.36
C TYR A 170 2.33 -2.70 -27.87
N LEU A 171 2.04 -3.69 -27.04
CA LEU A 171 1.09 -4.77 -27.34
C LEU A 171 -0.18 -4.53 -26.52
N ARG A 172 -1.35 -4.59 -27.14
CA ARG A 172 -2.62 -4.34 -26.48
C ARG A 172 -2.87 -5.29 -25.30
N ASP A 173 -2.65 -6.57 -25.51
CA ASP A 173 -2.97 -7.62 -24.55
C ASP A 173 -1.77 -8.05 -23.70
N PHE A 174 -0.64 -7.35 -23.82
CA PHE A 174 0.59 -7.62 -23.09
C PHE A 174 1.31 -6.32 -22.77
N THR A 175 0.85 -5.65 -21.71
CA THR A 175 1.50 -4.46 -21.17
C THR A 175 2.47 -4.85 -20.08
N ILE A 176 3.71 -4.35 -20.13
CA ILE A 176 4.73 -4.58 -19.10
C ILE A 176 4.81 -3.35 -18.20
N TRP A 177 4.71 -3.57 -16.90
CA TRP A 177 5.00 -2.56 -15.88
C TRP A 177 6.25 -2.96 -15.11
N ALA A 178 7.18 -2.00 -14.91
CA ALA A 178 8.42 -2.22 -14.17
C ALA A 178 8.64 -1.08 -13.17
N GLY A 179 8.97 -1.41 -11.92
CA GLY A 179 9.20 -0.45 -10.85
C GLY A 179 8.42 -0.74 -9.58
N GLN A 180 8.28 0.26 -8.72
CA GLN A 180 7.52 0.15 -7.48
C GLN A 180 6.03 0.40 -7.73
N MET A 181 5.19 -0.57 -7.39
CA MET A 181 3.76 -0.51 -7.66
C MET A 181 2.97 -1.38 -6.67
N LYS A 182 1.65 -1.24 -6.69
CA LYS A 182 0.77 -2.18 -5.96
C LYS A 182 0.87 -3.57 -6.57
N VAL A 183 1.04 -4.57 -5.70
CA VAL A 183 0.96 -5.98 -6.06
C VAL A 183 -0.47 -6.31 -6.49
N PRO A 184 -0.71 -6.95 -7.65
CA PRO A 184 -2.05 -7.22 -8.19
C PRO A 184 -2.70 -8.43 -7.49
N PHE A 185 -2.97 -8.33 -6.18
CA PHE A 185 -3.53 -9.41 -5.37
C PHE A 185 -4.96 -9.11 -4.90
N SER A 186 -5.13 -8.25 -3.90
CA SER A 186 -6.44 -7.89 -3.33
C SER A 186 -7.10 -6.75 -4.12
N ARG A 187 -8.38 -6.90 -4.55
CA ARG A 187 -9.16 -5.85 -5.20
C ARG A 187 -9.21 -4.59 -4.34
N GLN A 188 -9.60 -4.72 -3.08
CA GLN A 188 -9.71 -3.59 -2.16
C GLN A 188 -8.38 -2.83 -2.02
N ARG A 189 -7.23 -3.50 -2.18
CA ARG A 189 -5.92 -2.84 -2.17
C ARG A 189 -5.59 -2.17 -3.50
N VAL A 190 -5.90 -2.81 -4.64
CA VAL A 190 -5.69 -2.25 -5.98
C VAL A 190 -6.52 -0.99 -6.19
N ILE A 191 -7.78 -0.97 -5.74
CA ILE A 191 -8.63 0.22 -5.75
C ILE A 191 -7.92 1.39 -5.06
N SER A 192 -7.98 2.56 -5.70
CA SER A 192 -7.42 3.80 -5.14
C SER A 192 -8.10 4.12 -3.80
N SER A 193 -7.30 4.53 -2.81
CA SER A 193 -7.86 5.00 -1.53
C SER A 193 -8.70 6.29 -1.64
N GLY A 194 -8.73 6.94 -2.80
CA GLY A 194 -9.65 8.02 -3.09
C GLY A 194 -11.02 7.54 -3.54
N ASN A 195 -11.12 6.31 -4.04
CA ASN A 195 -12.32 5.73 -4.65
C ASN A 195 -12.99 4.70 -3.74
N GLN A 196 -12.76 4.77 -2.43
CA GLN A 196 -13.37 3.88 -1.44
C GLN A 196 -14.69 4.45 -0.93
N GLN A 197 -15.61 3.57 -0.52
CA GLN A 197 -16.87 3.92 0.13
C GLN A 197 -16.67 4.23 1.62
N PHE A 198 -15.82 3.48 2.30
CA PHE A 198 -15.51 3.71 3.71
C PHE A 198 -14.26 4.58 3.90
N VAL A 199 -14.12 5.17 5.06
CA VAL A 199 -12.95 6.00 5.44
C VAL A 199 -11.67 5.20 5.36
N ASP A 200 -11.72 3.89 5.67
CA ASP A 200 -10.59 2.97 5.48
C ASP A 200 -11.06 1.58 5.00
N ARG A 201 -10.10 0.76 4.58
CA ARG A 201 -10.31 -0.61 4.13
C ARG A 201 -10.72 -1.52 5.30
N SER A 202 -11.22 -2.72 4.98
CA SER A 202 -11.59 -3.73 5.95
C SER A 202 -10.40 -4.23 6.77
N SER A 203 -10.67 -4.74 7.97
CA SER A 203 -9.69 -5.44 8.81
C SER A 203 -9.08 -6.65 8.09
N VAL A 204 -9.84 -7.30 7.20
CA VAL A 204 -9.34 -8.38 6.33
C VAL A 204 -8.27 -7.88 5.36
N ASN A 205 -8.48 -6.70 4.73
CA ASN A 205 -7.45 -6.14 3.87
C ASN A 205 -6.22 -5.70 4.68
N GLU A 206 -6.39 -5.23 5.93
CA GLU A 206 -5.26 -4.92 6.81
C GLU A 206 -4.39 -6.16 7.06
N GLU A 207 -5.01 -7.29 7.32
CA GLU A 207 -4.32 -8.55 7.64
C GLU A 207 -3.70 -9.25 6.43
N PHE A 208 -4.40 -9.29 5.27
CA PHE A 208 -4.06 -10.19 4.16
C PHE A 208 -3.51 -9.49 2.91
N ASN A 209 -3.41 -8.14 2.87
CA ASN A 209 -2.91 -7.46 1.67
C ASN A 209 -1.40 -7.57 1.50
N LEU A 210 -0.93 -7.50 0.24
CA LEU A 210 0.48 -7.50 -0.13
C LEU A 210 1.04 -6.11 -0.43
N ASP A 211 0.26 -5.05 -0.29
CA ASP A 211 0.54 -3.62 -0.54
C ASP A 211 1.30 -3.34 -1.84
N ARG A 212 2.50 -2.83 -1.71
CA ARG A 212 3.40 -2.39 -2.78
C ARG A 212 4.74 -3.03 -2.65
N ASP A 213 5.34 -3.26 -3.83
CA ASP A 213 6.66 -3.83 -3.91
C ASP A 213 7.35 -3.38 -5.20
N LEU A 214 8.65 -3.57 -5.29
CA LEU A 214 9.46 -3.32 -6.47
C LEU A 214 9.53 -4.60 -7.32
N GLY A 215 9.16 -4.52 -8.60
CA GLY A 215 9.15 -5.69 -9.46
C GLY A 215 8.72 -5.40 -10.89
N VAL A 216 8.39 -6.47 -11.59
CA VAL A 216 7.91 -6.46 -12.98
C VAL A 216 6.62 -7.26 -13.05
N GLN A 217 5.62 -6.72 -13.77
CA GLN A 217 4.40 -7.45 -14.10
C GLN A 217 4.02 -7.31 -15.56
N ALA A 218 3.44 -8.38 -16.12
CA ALA A 218 2.75 -8.37 -17.39
C ALA A 218 1.24 -8.40 -17.14
N ARG A 219 0.47 -7.61 -17.90
CA ARG A 219 -0.97 -7.49 -17.70
C ARG A 219 -1.73 -7.15 -18.98
N SER A 220 -3.02 -7.47 -18.97
CA SER A 220 -4.01 -6.91 -19.90
C SER A 220 -5.26 -6.52 -19.12
N ASP A 221 -5.77 -5.32 -19.41
CA ASP A 221 -7.03 -4.84 -18.82
C ASP A 221 -8.26 -5.23 -19.65
N ASP A 222 -8.06 -5.91 -20.79
CA ASP A 222 -9.13 -6.34 -21.70
C ASP A 222 -8.59 -7.25 -22.82
N ILE A 223 -8.40 -8.53 -22.55
CA ILE A 223 -7.89 -9.47 -23.54
C ILE A 223 -8.86 -9.55 -24.72
N GLY A 224 -8.32 -9.42 -25.94
CA GLY A 224 -9.09 -9.44 -27.17
C GLY A 224 -9.97 -8.20 -27.40
N GLY A 225 -10.05 -7.25 -26.43
CA GLY A 225 -10.94 -6.09 -26.53
C GLY A 225 -12.43 -6.42 -26.40
N ILE A 226 -12.75 -7.58 -25.83
CA ILE A 226 -14.13 -8.12 -25.75
C ILE A 226 -14.84 -7.70 -24.44
N GLY A 227 -14.14 -7.02 -23.53
CA GLY A 227 -14.70 -6.55 -22.27
C GLY A 227 -15.00 -7.64 -21.25
N PHE A 228 -14.36 -8.82 -21.38
CA PHE A 228 -14.66 -10.00 -20.60
C PHE A 228 -13.55 -10.43 -19.64
N LEU A 229 -12.29 -10.35 -20.05
CA LEU A 229 -11.15 -10.96 -19.35
C LEU A 229 -10.01 -9.98 -19.14
N LYS A 230 -9.51 -9.90 -17.89
CA LYS A 230 -8.28 -9.23 -17.51
C LYS A 230 -7.32 -10.22 -16.85
N TYR A 231 -6.02 -9.98 -16.96
CA TYR A 231 -5.03 -10.70 -16.16
C TYR A 231 -3.90 -9.77 -15.70
N ALA A 232 -3.22 -10.18 -14.65
CA ALA A 232 -1.94 -9.64 -14.22
C ALA A 232 -1.10 -10.76 -13.63
N VAL A 233 0.16 -10.88 -14.06
CA VAL A 233 1.16 -11.80 -13.51
C VAL A 233 2.44 -11.02 -13.23
N GLY A 234 3.12 -11.28 -12.12
CA GLY A 234 4.29 -10.51 -11.77
C GLY A 234 5.23 -11.21 -10.82
N VAL A 235 6.47 -10.71 -10.82
CA VAL A 235 7.54 -11.10 -9.89
C VAL A 235 8.04 -9.82 -9.24
N PHE A 236 8.12 -9.85 -7.92
CA PHE A 236 8.51 -8.73 -7.08
C PHE A 236 9.61 -9.18 -6.10
N LEU A 237 10.33 -8.22 -5.52
CA LEU A 237 11.42 -8.54 -4.60
C LEU A 237 10.96 -9.20 -3.29
N GLY A 238 9.73 -8.90 -2.83
CA GLY A 238 9.22 -9.44 -1.56
C GLY A 238 9.56 -8.58 -0.32
N ASP A 239 10.43 -7.59 -0.44
CA ASP A 239 10.86 -6.73 0.67
C ASP A 239 9.96 -5.51 0.90
N GLY A 240 8.96 -5.33 0.03
CA GLY A 240 8.00 -4.24 0.13
C GLY A 240 8.49 -2.92 -0.42
N ARG A 241 7.82 -1.85 0.02
CA ARG A 241 8.04 -0.51 -0.49
C ARG A 241 9.38 0.08 -0.07
N ASN A 242 10.06 0.73 -1.02
CA ASN A 242 11.31 1.47 -0.83
C ASN A 242 12.51 0.59 -0.45
N ALA A 243 12.42 -0.72 -0.69
CA ALA A 243 13.56 -1.60 -0.57
C ALA A 243 14.65 -1.22 -1.60
N TYR A 244 15.90 -1.20 -1.17
CA TYR A 244 17.06 -0.94 -2.02
C TYR A 244 18.20 -1.93 -1.79
N ALA A 245 18.11 -2.72 -0.73
CA ALA A 245 19.02 -3.79 -0.43
C ALA A 245 18.21 -5.05 -0.18
N LEU A 246 18.58 -6.14 -0.82
CA LEU A 246 17.97 -7.44 -0.58
C LEU A 246 18.54 -8.01 0.72
N THR A 247 17.68 -8.37 1.64
CA THR A 247 18.06 -9.05 2.88
C THR A 247 18.01 -10.57 2.74
N ASN A 248 17.37 -11.05 1.67
CA ASN A 248 17.28 -12.46 1.30
C ASN A 248 17.28 -12.60 -0.23
N THR A 249 17.28 -13.81 -0.73
CA THR A 249 17.19 -14.13 -2.16
C THR A 249 15.80 -14.53 -2.61
N GLY A 250 14.81 -14.47 -1.71
CA GLY A 250 13.42 -14.80 -1.99
C GLY A 250 12.73 -13.77 -2.87
N ALA A 251 11.60 -14.16 -3.44
CA ALA A 251 10.81 -13.29 -4.29
C ALA A 251 9.30 -13.51 -4.04
N LEU A 252 8.51 -12.51 -4.40
CA LEU A 252 7.06 -12.59 -4.39
C LEU A 252 6.55 -12.80 -5.82
N TYR A 253 5.95 -13.96 -6.06
CA TYR A 253 5.28 -14.32 -7.31
C TYR A 253 3.78 -14.12 -7.18
N VAL A 254 3.13 -13.51 -8.16
CA VAL A 254 1.68 -13.26 -8.12
C VAL A 254 1.03 -13.46 -9.48
N GLY A 255 -0.17 -14.05 -9.45
CA GLY A 255 -1.06 -14.14 -10.60
C GLY A 255 -2.49 -13.77 -10.20
N ARG A 256 -3.16 -12.96 -11.02
CA ARG A 256 -4.56 -12.55 -10.86
C ARG A 256 -5.30 -12.65 -12.20
N VAL A 257 -6.49 -13.21 -12.17
CA VAL A 257 -7.41 -13.25 -13.30
C VAL A 257 -8.72 -12.61 -12.87
N THR A 258 -9.32 -11.81 -13.75
CA THR A 258 -10.61 -11.15 -13.52
C THR A 258 -11.50 -11.40 -14.72
N VAL A 259 -12.73 -11.87 -14.50
CA VAL A 259 -13.75 -12.07 -15.51
C VAL A 259 -14.93 -11.13 -15.29
N MET A 260 -15.48 -10.59 -16.37
CA MET A 260 -16.63 -9.68 -16.38
C MET A 260 -17.76 -10.29 -17.24
N PRO A 261 -18.54 -11.26 -16.72
CA PRO A 261 -19.49 -12.04 -17.52
C PRO A 261 -20.64 -11.21 -18.09
N LEU A 262 -20.90 -10.02 -17.53
CA LEU A 262 -21.94 -9.10 -18.00
C LEU A 262 -21.38 -7.94 -18.84
N GLY A 263 -20.10 -8.02 -19.23
CA GLY A 263 -19.39 -6.99 -19.97
C GLY A 263 -18.62 -6.02 -19.09
N LYS A 264 -17.78 -5.22 -19.73
CA LYS A 264 -16.86 -4.29 -19.06
C LYS A 264 -17.60 -3.14 -18.39
N PHE A 265 -17.19 -2.80 -17.17
CA PHE A 265 -17.60 -1.63 -16.41
C PHE A 265 -16.43 -1.14 -15.52
N GLU A 266 -16.62 -0.02 -14.82
CA GLU A 266 -15.62 0.53 -13.88
C GLU A 266 -15.63 -0.29 -12.59
N ASP A 267 -14.69 -1.23 -12.45
CA ASP A 267 -14.55 -2.13 -11.30
C ASP A 267 -13.34 -1.80 -10.38
N GLU A 268 -12.61 -0.71 -10.68
CA GLU A 268 -11.52 -0.19 -9.85
C GLU A 268 -11.92 1.04 -9.00
N SER A 269 -13.21 1.23 -8.80
CA SER A 269 -13.81 2.20 -7.88
C SER A 269 -14.89 1.50 -7.07
N GLU A 270 -14.95 1.77 -5.77
CA GLU A 270 -16.08 1.32 -4.95
C GLU A 270 -17.30 2.23 -5.20
N GLY A 271 -18.49 1.73 -4.89
CA GLY A 271 -19.74 2.43 -5.16
C GLY A 271 -20.17 2.45 -6.64
N ASP A 272 -21.45 2.63 -6.89
CA ASP A 272 -22.01 2.80 -8.24
C ASP A 272 -22.45 4.26 -8.47
N LEU A 273 -21.46 5.19 -8.47
CA LEU A 273 -21.73 6.62 -8.68
C LEU A 273 -22.30 6.93 -10.07
N GLN A 274 -22.00 6.09 -11.06
CA GLN A 274 -22.49 6.25 -12.42
C GLN A 274 -23.90 5.68 -12.60
N ARG A 275 -24.45 4.98 -11.59
CA ARG A 275 -25.76 4.35 -11.60
C ARG A 275 -25.98 3.50 -12.86
N LEU A 276 -25.15 2.49 -13.03
CA LEU A 276 -25.12 1.63 -14.21
C LEU A 276 -26.55 1.17 -14.59
N LYS A 277 -26.96 1.46 -15.81
CA LYS A 277 -28.30 1.08 -16.32
C LYS A 277 -28.44 -0.44 -16.48
N LYS A 278 -27.35 -1.13 -16.82
CA LYS A 278 -27.26 -2.59 -16.89
C LYS A 278 -26.39 -3.08 -15.72
N PRO A 279 -26.70 -4.26 -15.16
CA PRO A 279 -25.87 -4.81 -14.08
C PRO A 279 -24.45 -5.08 -14.57
N GLY A 280 -23.46 -4.68 -13.77
CA GLY A 280 -22.05 -5.01 -13.94
C GLY A 280 -21.63 -6.04 -12.90
N LEU A 281 -20.94 -7.09 -13.30
CA LEU A 281 -20.38 -8.11 -12.41
C LEU A 281 -18.91 -8.36 -12.78
N SER A 282 -18.03 -8.27 -11.79
CA SER A 282 -16.61 -8.60 -11.91
C SER A 282 -16.27 -9.63 -10.86
N LEU A 283 -15.75 -10.78 -11.28
CA LEU A 283 -15.28 -11.88 -10.44
C LEU A 283 -13.78 -12.02 -10.64
N ALA A 284 -13.03 -12.18 -9.57
CA ALA A 284 -11.59 -12.38 -9.69
C ALA A 284 -11.05 -13.42 -8.71
N GLY A 285 -9.96 -14.07 -9.11
CA GLY A 285 -9.14 -14.91 -8.29
C GLY A 285 -7.67 -14.49 -8.38
N ALA A 286 -6.94 -14.56 -7.28
CA ALA A 286 -5.51 -14.34 -7.27
C ALA A 286 -4.81 -15.33 -6.33
N TYR A 287 -3.58 -15.67 -6.72
CA TYR A 287 -2.67 -16.46 -5.91
C TYR A 287 -1.31 -15.78 -5.88
N ALA A 288 -0.68 -15.82 -4.71
CA ALA A 288 0.69 -15.36 -4.57
C ALA A 288 1.50 -16.34 -3.71
N TYR A 289 2.75 -16.57 -4.12
CA TYR A 289 3.75 -17.27 -3.34
C TYR A 289 4.87 -16.30 -2.99
N HIS A 290 5.11 -16.15 -1.71
CA HIS A 290 6.16 -15.31 -1.17
C HIS A 290 7.24 -16.22 -0.57
N ASP A 291 8.35 -16.35 -1.28
CA ASP A 291 9.52 -17.08 -0.87
C ASP A 291 10.35 -16.23 0.09
N ASP A 292 10.78 -16.80 1.21
CA ASP A 292 11.61 -16.11 2.21
C ASP A 292 11.10 -14.73 2.67
N ALA A 293 9.78 -14.59 2.88
CA ALA A 293 9.18 -13.34 3.34
C ALA A 293 9.83 -12.84 4.64
N PRO A 294 10.24 -11.55 4.72
CA PRO A 294 10.91 -11.00 5.90
C PRO A 294 9.99 -10.74 7.08
N GLY A 295 8.69 -10.55 6.84
CA GLY A 295 7.68 -10.26 7.86
C GLY A 295 6.70 -11.42 8.07
N ASP A 296 6.04 -11.44 9.22
CA ASP A 296 5.05 -12.46 9.59
C ASP A 296 3.78 -12.43 8.72
N ARG A 297 3.57 -11.34 7.95
CA ARG A 297 2.47 -11.15 7.00
C ARG A 297 2.96 -10.89 5.56
N GLY A 298 4.15 -11.33 5.21
CA GLY A 298 4.79 -11.05 3.94
C GLY A 298 5.58 -9.75 3.93
N VAL A 299 5.26 -8.81 3.01
CA VAL A 299 5.86 -7.46 2.98
C VAL A 299 5.45 -6.59 4.18
N HIS A 300 4.47 -7.04 4.94
CA HIS A 300 3.97 -6.40 6.15
C HIS A 300 4.24 -7.26 7.37
N GLY A 301 4.00 -6.66 8.53
CA GLY A 301 4.17 -7.30 9.82
C GLY A 301 5.55 -7.11 10.40
N ALA A 302 5.74 -7.64 11.60
CA ALA A 302 7.02 -7.61 12.28
C ALA A 302 7.97 -8.66 11.71
N ARG A 303 9.26 -8.35 11.69
CA ARG A 303 10.27 -9.38 11.50
C ARG A 303 10.27 -10.29 12.72
N PRO A 304 10.23 -11.61 12.52
CA PRO A 304 10.28 -12.54 13.66
C PRO A 304 11.57 -12.36 14.48
N ALA A 305 11.43 -12.32 15.80
CA ALA A 305 12.56 -12.13 16.70
C ALA A 305 13.61 -13.25 16.60
N ASP A 306 13.20 -14.43 16.13
CA ASP A 306 14.08 -15.58 15.90
C ASP A 306 15.01 -15.41 14.68
N GLY A 307 14.94 -14.27 13.95
CA GLY A 307 15.77 -13.96 12.79
C GLY A 307 15.46 -14.76 11.52
N GLY A 308 14.50 -15.70 11.57
CA GLY A 308 14.11 -16.51 10.41
C GLY A 308 13.18 -15.79 9.45
N THR A 309 12.94 -16.41 8.29
CA THR A 309 12.00 -15.97 7.25
C THR A 309 10.78 -16.88 7.16
N THR A 310 9.85 -16.57 6.27
CA THR A 310 8.62 -17.32 6.12
C THR A 310 8.27 -17.52 4.66
N ASP A 311 8.02 -18.78 4.24
CA ASP A 311 7.37 -19.06 2.96
C ASP A 311 5.87 -18.93 3.11
N ILE A 312 5.24 -18.11 2.29
CA ILE A 312 3.82 -17.83 2.45
C ILE A 312 3.06 -18.05 1.14
N HIS A 313 2.01 -18.85 1.24
CA HIS A 313 1.00 -19.02 0.20
C HIS A 313 -0.19 -18.14 0.52
N HIS A 314 -0.55 -17.25 -0.40
CA HIS A 314 -1.73 -16.40 -0.31
C HIS A 314 -2.70 -16.74 -1.44
N ALA A 315 -3.98 -16.82 -1.13
CA ALA A 315 -5.03 -16.96 -2.13
C ALA A 315 -6.19 -15.99 -1.82
N THR A 316 -6.83 -15.47 -2.85
CA THR A 316 -8.03 -14.64 -2.71
C THR A 316 -8.99 -14.87 -3.85
N ALA A 317 -10.27 -14.80 -3.53
CA ALA A 317 -11.35 -14.69 -4.50
C ALA A 317 -12.21 -13.48 -4.15
N ASP A 318 -12.54 -12.66 -5.12
CA ASP A 318 -13.33 -11.46 -4.90
C ASP A 318 -14.39 -11.22 -5.99
N LEU A 319 -15.42 -10.47 -5.61
CA LEU A 319 -16.46 -10.02 -6.51
C LEU A 319 -16.76 -8.53 -6.33
N MET A 320 -17.21 -7.91 -7.42
CA MET A 320 -17.85 -6.59 -7.41
C MET A 320 -19.08 -6.62 -8.30
N PHE A 321 -20.20 -6.17 -7.75
CA PHE A 321 -21.46 -6.01 -8.46
C PHE A 321 -21.93 -4.56 -8.37
N LYS A 322 -22.43 -3.99 -9.50
CA LYS A 322 -22.96 -2.64 -9.56
C LYS A 322 -24.22 -2.59 -10.42
N TRP A 323 -25.25 -1.90 -9.93
CA TRP A 323 -26.47 -1.70 -10.68
C TRP A 323 -27.37 -0.63 -10.07
N ARG A 324 -27.69 0.43 -10.84
CA ARG A 324 -28.65 1.51 -10.47
C ARG A 324 -28.38 2.15 -9.10
N GLY A 325 -27.13 2.29 -8.74
CA GLY A 325 -26.69 2.86 -7.46
C GLY A 325 -26.43 1.84 -6.36
N LEU A 326 -26.86 0.58 -6.53
CA LEU A 326 -26.46 -0.52 -5.67
C LEU A 326 -25.05 -0.97 -6.01
N SER A 327 -24.21 -1.15 -5.00
CA SER A 327 -22.88 -1.73 -5.11
C SER A 327 -22.69 -2.82 -4.07
N VAL A 328 -22.06 -3.91 -4.45
CA VAL A 328 -21.65 -4.99 -3.55
C VAL A 328 -20.20 -5.33 -3.84
N GLU A 329 -19.36 -5.34 -2.83
CA GLU A 329 -17.99 -5.86 -2.89
C GLU A 329 -17.80 -6.91 -1.81
N SER A 330 -17.22 -8.05 -2.18
CA SER A 330 -16.88 -9.10 -1.22
C SER A 330 -15.55 -9.74 -1.61
N ALA A 331 -14.79 -10.18 -0.61
CA ALA A 331 -13.59 -10.97 -0.85
C ALA A 331 -13.37 -11.99 0.27
N PHE A 332 -12.87 -13.14 -0.14
CA PHE A 332 -12.34 -14.19 0.73
C PHE A 332 -10.83 -14.27 0.55
N HIS A 333 -10.11 -14.38 1.66
CA HIS A 333 -8.66 -14.51 1.71
C HIS A 333 -8.26 -15.77 2.49
N TYR A 334 -7.19 -16.41 2.03
CA TYR A 334 -6.54 -17.54 2.68
C TYR A 334 -5.04 -17.30 2.73
N ARG A 335 -4.41 -17.61 3.86
CA ARG A 335 -2.95 -17.59 4.03
C ARG A 335 -2.50 -18.84 4.74
N LYS A 336 -1.47 -19.49 4.18
CA LYS A 336 -0.75 -20.60 4.77
C LYS A 336 0.73 -20.34 4.67
N ALA A 337 1.43 -20.44 5.80
CA ALA A 337 2.82 -20.10 5.90
C ALA A 337 3.65 -21.23 6.53
N ARG A 338 4.91 -21.27 6.18
CA ARG A 338 5.92 -22.17 6.74
C ARG A 338 7.13 -21.36 7.17
N ARG A 339 7.48 -21.47 8.46
CA ARG A 339 8.69 -20.84 8.98
C ARG A 339 9.96 -21.52 8.45
N ARG A 340 10.92 -20.69 8.01
CA ARG A 340 12.30 -21.08 7.73
C ARG A 340 13.18 -20.48 8.82
N ASN A 341 13.55 -21.29 9.81
CA ASN A 341 14.42 -20.86 10.89
C ASN A 341 15.49 -21.92 11.11
N PRO A 342 16.79 -21.59 10.95
CA PRO A 342 17.89 -22.50 11.21
C PRO A 342 18.03 -22.82 12.71
N GLY A 343 17.32 -22.12 13.61
CA GLY A 343 17.49 -22.24 15.06
C GLY A 343 18.73 -21.52 15.57
N GLY A 344 18.88 -21.52 16.89
CA GLY A 344 20.08 -20.98 17.53
C GLY A 344 20.10 -19.48 17.79
N ALA A 345 19.01 -18.74 17.49
CA ALA A 345 18.87 -17.36 17.90
C ALA A 345 18.81 -17.25 19.43
N VAL A 346 19.55 -16.30 19.98
CA VAL A 346 19.56 -16.01 21.42
C VAL A 346 19.26 -14.53 21.65
N ASP A 347 18.68 -14.21 22.81
CA ASP A 347 18.46 -12.85 23.24
C ASP A 347 19.76 -12.18 23.77
N GLU A 348 19.66 -10.94 24.23
CA GLU A 348 20.80 -10.18 24.77
C GLU A 348 21.44 -10.83 26.02
N LEU A 349 20.72 -11.73 26.71
CA LEU A 349 21.18 -12.47 27.88
C LEU A 349 21.69 -13.88 27.53
N GLY A 350 21.67 -14.25 26.24
CA GLY A 350 22.10 -15.56 25.77
C GLY A 350 21.03 -16.65 25.90
N ALA A 351 19.78 -16.31 26.25
CA ALA A 351 18.68 -17.28 26.31
C ALA A 351 18.13 -17.59 24.91
N PRO A 352 17.76 -18.86 24.61
CA PRO A 352 17.20 -19.23 23.31
C PRO A 352 15.92 -18.50 22.98
N ILE A 353 15.83 -17.89 21.80
CA ILE A 353 14.59 -17.29 21.28
C ILE A 353 13.76 -18.40 20.62
N PRO A 354 12.49 -18.61 21.06
CA PRO A 354 11.60 -19.59 20.46
C PRO A 354 11.32 -19.27 18.99
N VAL A 355 11.17 -20.30 18.15
CA VAL A 355 10.75 -20.13 16.76
C VAL A 355 9.34 -19.53 16.71
N ALA A 356 9.19 -18.42 16.02
CA ALA A 356 7.91 -17.73 15.90
C ALA A 356 6.88 -18.58 15.14
N ILE A 357 5.64 -18.57 15.63
CA ILE A 357 4.52 -19.27 15.00
C ILE A 357 4.02 -18.44 13.83
N PRO A 358 3.77 -19.04 12.63
CA PRO A 358 3.27 -18.31 11.47
C PRO A 358 1.84 -17.78 11.70
N ARG A 359 1.46 -16.74 10.97
CA ARG A 359 0.11 -16.13 11.01
C ARG A 359 -0.79 -16.73 9.92
N ASP A 360 -1.19 -17.97 10.11
CA ASP A 360 -2.05 -18.70 9.17
C ASP A 360 -3.54 -18.42 9.43
N GLY A 361 -4.36 -18.36 8.39
CA GLY A 361 -5.79 -18.24 8.58
C GLY A 361 -6.57 -17.82 7.36
N VAL A 362 -7.80 -17.42 7.61
CA VAL A 362 -8.75 -16.95 6.59
C VAL A 362 -9.33 -15.59 6.97
N GLY A 363 -9.78 -14.85 5.96
CA GLY A 363 -10.51 -13.61 6.15
C GLY A 363 -11.61 -13.47 5.11
N PHE A 364 -12.71 -12.85 5.50
CA PHE A 364 -13.82 -12.54 4.60
C PHE A 364 -14.37 -11.17 4.93
N PHE A 365 -14.72 -10.40 3.90
CA PHE A 365 -15.57 -9.23 4.07
C PHE A 365 -16.64 -9.17 2.99
N THR A 366 -17.73 -8.52 3.33
CA THR A 366 -18.74 -8.06 2.37
C THR A 366 -19.16 -6.65 2.73
N GLN A 367 -19.29 -5.78 1.72
CA GLN A 367 -19.84 -4.44 1.87
C GLN A 367 -20.90 -4.19 0.82
N VAL A 368 -21.94 -3.47 1.21
CA VAL A 368 -23.08 -3.14 0.38
C VAL A 368 -23.34 -1.65 0.50
N GLY A 369 -23.43 -0.94 -0.62
CA GLY A 369 -23.74 0.47 -0.68
C GLY A 369 -24.91 0.76 -1.59
N TYR A 370 -25.65 1.82 -1.28
CA TYR A 370 -26.74 2.32 -2.14
C TYR A 370 -26.71 3.85 -2.22
N LEU A 371 -26.51 4.35 -3.45
CA LEU A 371 -26.50 5.77 -3.77
C LEU A 371 -27.91 6.26 -4.05
N ILE A 372 -28.36 7.25 -3.27
CA ILE A 372 -29.68 7.88 -3.38
C ILE A 372 -29.59 9.12 -4.29
N PRO A 373 -30.24 9.12 -5.45
CA PRO A 373 -30.40 10.32 -6.25
C PRO A 373 -31.60 11.14 -5.73
N PRO A 374 -31.64 12.46 -5.89
CA PRO A 374 -30.61 13.34 -6.45
C PRO A 374 -29.64 13.90 -5.40
N ALA A 375 -29.67 13.35 -4.16
CA ALA A 375 -28.93 13.90 -3.04
C ALA A 375 -27.43 13.61 -3.10
N ASP A 376 -26.97 12.69 -4.00
CA ASP A 376 -25.60 12.19 -4.08
C ASP A 376 -25.07 11.69 -2.73
N VAL A 377 -25.98 11.12 -1.92
CA VAL A 377 -25.72 10.51 -0.63
C VAL A 377 -25.78 9.00 -0.76
N GLU A 378 -24.76 8.32 -0.25
CA GLU A 378 -24.69 6.86 -0.23
C GLU A 378 -24.70 6.37 1.21
N PHE A 379 -25.51 5.36 1.48
CA PHE A 379 -25.43 4.56 2.70
C PHE A 379 -24.68 3.28 2.40
N VAL A 380 -23.79 2.91 3.29
CA VAL A 380 -22.95 1.73 3.13
C VAL A 380 -22.85 0.94 4.43
N THR A 381 -22.85 -0.39 4.34
CA THR A 381 -22.60 -1.28 5.47
C THR A 381 -21.51 -2.28 5.13
N ARG A 382 -20.75 -2.72 6.14
CA ARG A 382 -19.71 -3.75 5.98
C ARG A 382 -19.67 -4.67 7.19
N TRP A 383 -19.55 -5.96 6.90
CA TRP A 383 -19.16 -6.97 7.84
C TRP A 383 -17.88 -7.63 7.37
N SER A 384 -16.96 -7.85 8.29
CA SER A 384 -15.72 -8.57 8.00
C SER A 384 -15.27 -9.41 9.18
N PHE A 385 -14.53 -10.49 8.89
CA PHE A 385 -13.89 -11.30 9.91
C PHE A 385 -12.52 -11.81 9.48
N VAL A 386 -11.66 -12.02 10.45
CA VAL A 386 -10.37 -12.72 10.35
C VAL A 386 -10.44 -13.89 11.30
N ARG A 387 -10.02 -15.10 10.88
CA ARG A 387 -10.10 -16.34 11.68
C ARG A 387 -8.83 -17.16 11.61
N ASN A 388 -8.37 -17.55 12.77
CA ASN A 388 -7.39 -18.62 12.95
C ASN A 388 -8.08 -19.99 12.84
N ILE A 389 -7.89 -20.66 11.71
CA ILE A 389 -8.46 -22.01 11.48
C ILE A 389 -7.45 -23.13 11.78
N PHE A 390 -6.28 -22.80 12.30
CA PHE A 390 -5.18 -23.73 12.54
C PHE A 390 -4.86 -23.93 14.02
N GLY A 391 -5.63 -23.30 14.94
CA GLY A 391 -5.45 -23.39 16.38
C GLY A 391 -4.06 -22.93 16.83
N ASP A 392 -3.45 -23.65 17.76
CA ASP A 392 -2.15 -23.30 18.36
C ASP A 392 -0.98 -23.28 17.36
N ARG A 393 -1.20 -23.71 16.11
CA ARG A 393 -0.22 -23.65 15.02
C ARG A 393 -0.22 -22.30 14.28
N SER A 394 -1.04 -21.36 14.70
CA SER A 394 -1.11 -20.02 14.13
C SER A 394 -1.16 -18.97 15.22
N SER A 395 -0.42 -17.88 15.03
CA SER A 395 -0.45 -16.68 15.88
C SER A 395 -1.53 -15.68 15.47
N LEU A 396 -2.38 -16.00 14.49
CA LEU A 396 -3.46 -15.14 14.05
C LEU A 396 -4.55 -15.02 15.13
N ILE A 397 -4.91 -13.78 15.45
CA ILE A 397 -5.98 -13.48 16.40
C ILE A 397 -7.29 -13.31 15.61
N ASP A 398 -8.35 -13.95 16.12
CA ASP A 398 -9.70 -13.81 15.58
C ASP A 398 -10.20 -12.38 15.78
N ARG A 399 -10.67 -11.74 14.69
CA ARG A 399 -11.17 -10.37 14.72
C ARG A 399 -12.42 -10.25 13.86
N ASP A 400 -13.40 -9.52 14.37
CA ASP A 400 -14.63 -9.14 13.66
C ASP A 400 -14.74 -7.62 13.54
N GLU A 401 -15.43 -7.17 12.50
CA GLU A 401 -15.76 -5.79 12.26
C GLU A 401 -17.16 -5.73 11.65
N LEU A 402 -18.06 -4.98 12.27
CA LEU A 402 -19.39 -4.70 11.75
C LEU A 402 -19.67 -3.21 11.86
N GLY A 403 -20.12 -2.61 10.78
CA GLY A 403 -20.43 -1.18 10.79
C GLY A 403 -21.08 -0.68 9.53
N GLY A 404 -21.30 0.62 9.52
CA GLY A 404 -21.90 1.32 8.41
C GLY A 404 -21.42 2.76 8.31
N GLY A 405 -21.75 3.41 7.21
CA GLY A 405 -21.34 4.77 6.96
C GLY A 405 -22.24 5.51 5.99
N VAL A 406 -22.00 6.79 5.88
CA VAL A 406 -22.66 7.71 4.97
C VAL A 406 -21.62 8.49 4.21
N ASN A 407 -21.75 8.54 2.89
CA ASN A 407 -20.95 9.37 2.00
C ASN A 407 -21.82 10.45 1.38
N TRP A 408 -21.34 11.67 1.39
CA TRP A 408 -21.88 12.75 0.57
C TRP A 408 -20.87 13.10 -0.52
N TYR A 409 -21.24 12.85 -1.77
CA TYR A 409 -20.44 13.08 -2.96
C TYR A 409 -20.75 14.44 -3.56
N VAL A 410 -20.06 15.50 -3.09
CA VAL A 410 -20.24 16.88 -3.62
C VAL A 410 -19.78 16.96 -5.08
N ALA A 411 -18.71 16.23 -5.43
CA ALA A 411 -18.22 16.09 -6.80
C ALA A 411 -17.63 14.68 -6.99
N GLU A 412 -18.46 13.65 -6.99
CA GLU A 412 -18.07 12.24 -7.04
C GLU A 412 -16.99 11.93 -5.98
N HIS A 413 -15.98 11.13 -6.33
CA HIS A 413 -14.85 10.87 -5.44
C HIS A 413 -13.83 12.03 -5.34
N ASN A 414 -14.00 13.11 -6.11
CA ASN A 414 -13.05 14.22 -6.11
C ASN A 414 -13.26 15.16 -4.92
N PHE A 415 -14.52 15.41 -4.57
CA PHE A 415 -14.86 16.09 -3.32
C PHE A 415 -15.97 15.30 -2.62
N LYS A 416 -15.61 14.67 -1.51
CA LYS A 416 -16.56 13.92 -0.70
C LYS A 416 -16.31 14.09 0.79
N ILE A 417 -17.40 13.95 1.56
CA ILE A 417 -17.38 13.87 3.01
C ILE A 417 -17.90 12.48 3.36
N SER A 418 -17.16 11.74 4.15
CA SER A 418 -17.51 10.37 4.55
C SER A 418 -17.46 10.26 6.07
N PHE A 419 -18.50 9.69 6.63
CA PHE A 419 -18.58 9.31 8.04
C PHE A 419 -18.82 7.80 8.13
N ASP A 420 -18.14 7.12 9.04
CA ASP A 420 -18.43 5.72 9.34
C ASP A 420 -18.34 5.43 10.84
N TYR A 421 -19.07 4.40 11.23
CA TYR A 421 -19.06 3.79 12.56
C TYR A 421 -18.81 2.30 12.42
N PHE A 422 -17.92 1.77 13.23
CA PHE A 422 -17.64 0.35 13.33
C PHE A 422 -17.55 -0.11 14.78
N ARG A 423 -18.17 -1.26 15.06
CA ARG A 423 -17.87 -2.10 16.19
C ARG A 423 -16.81 -3.11 15.75
N VAL A 424 -15.67 -3.11 16.46
CA VAL A 424 -14.54 -4.02 16.22
C VAL A 424 -14.28 -4.80 17.49
N TRP A 425 -14.12 -6.12 17.38
CA TRP A 425 -13.79 -6.96 18.54
C TRP A 425 -12.83 -8.08 18.17
N GLU A 426 -12.03 -8.50 19.14
CA GLU A 426 -11.12 -9.62 19.04
C GLU A 426 -11.62 -10.74 19.95
N THR A 427 -11.54 -11.97 19.45
CA THR A 427 -11.96 -13.15 20.20
C THR A 427 -10.75 -14.01 20.51
N PHE A 428 -10.44 -14.16 21.78
CA PHE A 428 -9.37 -15.03 22.25
C PHE A 428 -9.92 -16.40 22.62
N ALA A 429 -9.05 -17.42 22.63
CA ALA A 429 -9.43 -18.79 23.00
C ALA A 429 -10.10 -18.81 24.40
N GLY A 430 -11.28 -19.41 24.48
CA GLY A 430 -12.06 -19.49 25.70
C GLY A 430 -12.96 -18.28 26.02
N THR A 431 -12.87 -17.17 25.24
CA THR A 431 -13.76 -16.03 25.45
C THR A 431 -15.06 -16.22 24.67
N PRO A 432 -16.25 -16.13 25.32
CA PRO A 432 -17.50 -16.15 24.60
C PRO A 432 -17.61 -14.97 23.63
N VAL A 433 -18.07 -15.20 22.40
CA VAL A 433 -18.21 -14.17 21.35
C VAL A 433 -19.04 -12.97 21.83
N ARG A 434 -20.10 -13.22 22.63
CA ARG A 434 -20.93 -12.15 23.18
C ARG A 434 -20.14 -11.22 24.11
N GLN A 435 -19.24 -11.76 24.92
CA GLN A 435 -18.38 -10.96 25.80
C GLN A 435 -17.33 -10.22 24.98
N ALA A 436 -16.62 -10.89 24.07
CA ALA A 436 -15.66 -10.26 23.17
C ALA A 436 -16.29 -9.08 22.42
N MET A 437 -17.51 -9.26 21.90
CA MET A 437 -18.26 -8.20 21.25
C MET A 437 -18.63 -7.07 22.23
N ALA A 438 -18.96 -7.36 23.49
CA ALA A 438 -19.26 -6.35 24.51
C ALA A 438 -18.03 -5.53 24.90
N ASP A 439 -16.86 -6.16 24.97
CA ASP A 439 -15.59 -5.56 25.35
C ASP A 439 -14.87 -4.90 24.14
N GLY A 440 -15.44 -4.98 22.94
CA GLY A 440 -14.84 -4.44 21.73
C GLY A 440 -14.73 -2.90 21.69
N ILE A 441 -14.25 -2.37 20.59
CA ILE A 441 -13.98 -0.95 20.37
C ILE A 441 -15.08 -0.36 19.48
N ASP A 442 -15.67 0.75 19.88
CA ASP A 442 -16.49 1.60 19.04
C ASP A 442 -15.60 2.62 18.33
N ARG A 443 -15.58 2.57 17.01
CA ARG A 443 -14.76 3.42 16.16
C ARG A 443 -15.62 4.32 15.30
N PHE A 444 -15.48 5.64 15.47
CA PHE A 444 -16.14 6.66 14.67
C PHE A 444 -15.09 7.39 13.84
N ARG A 445 -15.35 7.57 12.54
CA ARG A 445 -14.40 8.23 11.66
C ARG A 445 -15.10 9.21 10.73
N LEU A 446 -14.50 10.37 10.56
CA LEU A 446 -14.91 11.40 9.60
C LEU A 446 -13.75 11.73 8.69
N VAL A 447 -13.96 11.75 7.38
CA VAL A 447 -12.96 12.21 6.41
C VAL A 447 -13.57 13.22 5.46
N VAL A 448 -12.81 14.30 5.22
CA VAL A 448 -13.05 15.24 4.11
C VAL A 448 -11.95 15.01 3.07
N GLN A 449 -12.34 14.72 1.84
CA GLN A 449 -11.44 14.49 0.71
C GLN A 449 -11.63 15.55 -0.35
N LEU A 450 -10.51 16.09 -0.85
CA LEU A 450 -10.43 16.94 -2.03
C LEU A 450 -9.37 16.40 -2.99
N ALA A 451 -9.72 16.28 -4.29
CA ALA A 451 -8.80 15.90 -5.37
C ALA A 451 -8.97 16.82 -6.57
N PHE A 452 -7.86 17.24 -7.17
CA PHE A 452 -7.83 18.14 -8.31
C PHE A 452 -6.63 17.85 -9.22
#